data_0198dd73e1bd587c20114fe8996ab18e
#
_entry.id   0198dd73e1bd587c20114fe8996ab18e
#
_cell.length_a   1.000
_cell.length_b   1.000
_cell.length_c   1.000
_cell.angle_alpha   90.00
_cell.angle_beta   90.00
_cell.angle_gamma   90.00
#
_symmetry.space_group_name_H-M   'P 1'
#
loop_
_entity.id
_entity.type
_entity.pdbx_description
1 polymer ?
#
loop_
_entity_poly.entity_id
_entity_poly.type
_entity_poly.pdbx_seq_one_letter_code
_entity_poly.pdbx_strand_id
1 'polypeptide(L)'
;MLAVVCLSFSVGETFAQERDFANSARFAKENAALPKPSKKEKRVVFMGNSITEGWIRTHPDFFKSNGYISRGISGQTSYQFLLRFREDVINLSPALVVINAGTNDVAENTNVYNEDQTFGNIVSMVELAKANKIKVILT
;
A
#
# COMPACT_ATOMS: atom_id res chain seq x y z
N MET A 1 -12.45 -65.65 7.01
CA MET A 1 -12.13 -64.42 7.68
C MET A 1 -11.53 -63.45 6.68
N LEU A 2 -12.29 -62.48 6.21
CA LEU A 2 -11.79 -61.44 5.31
C LEU A 2 -11.34 -60.23 6.19
N ALA A 3 -10.06 -59.90 6.07
CA ALA A 3 -9.52 -58.73 6.73
C ALA A 3 -9.77 -57.51 5.81
N VAL A 4 -10.56 -56.55 6.27
CA VAL A 4 -10.78 -55.24 5.63
C VAL A 4 -9.63 -54.32 6.11
N VAL A 5 -8.72 -53.97 5.20
CA VAL A 5 -7.71 -52.95 5.45
C VAL A 5 -8.33 -51.59 5.13
N CYS A 6 -8.67 -50.81 6.13
CA CYS A 6 -9.02 -49.43 5.97
C CYS A 6 -7.75 -48.59 5.76
N LEU A 7 -7.49 -48.16 4.51
CA LEU A 7 -6.54 -47.10 4.25
C LEU A 7 -7.15 -45.76 4.61
N SER A 8 -6.71 -45.17 5.71
CA SER A 8 -7.02 -43.78 6.05
C SER A 8 -6.11 -42.85 5.22
N PHE A 9 -6.67 -42.23 4.20
CA PHE A 9 -6.03 -41.09 3.54
C PHE A 9 -6.15 -39.89 4.47
N SER A 10 -5.05 -39.49 5.11
CA SER A 10 -4.96 -38.17 5.72
C SER A 10 -4.81 -37.16 4.58
N VAL A 11 -5.90 -36.44 4.29
CA VAL A 11 -5.84 -35.24 3.46
C VAL A 11 -5.11 -34.20 4.28
N GLY A 12 -3.82 -34.02 4.00
CA GLY A 12 -3.07 -32.90 4.54
C GLY A 12 -3.73 -31.62 4.02
N GLU A 13 -4.34 -30.84 4.93
CA GLU A 13 -4.76 -29.50 4.60
C GLU A 13 -3.51 -28.69 4.26
N THR A 14 -3.28 -28.48 2.97
CA THR A 14 -2.33 -27.48 2.51
C THR A 14 -2.95 -26.12 2.77
N PHE A 15 -2.66 -25.54 3.94
CA PHE A 15 -2.92 -24.14 4.15
C PHE A 15 -2.11 -23.36 3.11
N ALA A 16 -2.77 -22.80 2.12
CA ALA A 16 -2.15 -21.81 1.26
C ALA A 16 -1.70 -20.69 2.19
N GLN A 17 -0.39 -20.52 2.34
CA GLN A 17 0.15 -19.40 3.11
C GLN A 17 -0.36 -18.13 2.46
N GLU A 18 -1.26 -17.43 3.13
CA GLU A 18 -1.76 -16.13 2.67
C GLU A 18 -0.57 -15.20 2.51
N ARG A 19 -0.19 -14.96 1.25
CA ARG A 19 0.83 -13.97 0.94
C ARG A 19 0.16 -12.62 0.93
N ASP A 20 0.56 -11.74 1.83
CA ASP A 20 0.19 -10.32 1.80
C ASP A 20 0.80 -9.67 0.54
N PHE A 21 0.09 -9.79 -0.58
CA PHE A 21 0.53 -9.30 -1.89
C PHE A 21 0.84 -7.81 -1.88
N ALA A 22 0.09 -7.04 -1.11
CA ALA A 22 0.28 -5.60 -0.99
C ALA A 22 1.28 -5.22 0.11
N ASN A 23 1.76 -6.20 0.90
CA ASN A 23 2.56 -5.94 2.09
C ASN A 23 1.87 -4.93 3.04
N SER A 24 0.56 -5.12 3.25
CA SER A 24 -0.30 -4.23 4.04
C SER A 24 0.13 -4.16 5.51
N ALA A 25 0.76 -5.23 6.01
CA ALA A 25 1.30 -5.28 7.35
C ALA A 25 2.52 -4.36 7.56
N ARG A 26 3.19 -3.92 6.47
CA ARG A 26 4.46 -3.18 6.52
C ARG A 26 4.43 -1.95 7.42
N PHE A 27 3.34 -1.19 7.39
CA PHE A 27 3.17 0.03 8.17
C PHE A 27 2.10 -0.08 9.26
N ALA A 28 1.51 -1.26 9.47
CA ALA A 28 0.38 -1.44 10.39
C ALA A 28 0.68 -0.93 11.81
N LYS A 29 1.86 -1.26 12.37
CA LYS A 29 2.29 -0.81 13.70
C LYS A 29 2.46 0.71 13.76
N GLU A 30 3.08 1.30 12.76
CA GLU A 30 3.30 2.73 12.68
C GLU A 30 1.97 3.47 12.49
N ASN A 31 1.08 2.95 11.63
CA ASN A 31 -0.24 3.51 11.41
C ASN A 31 -1.07 3.52 12.70
N ALA A 32 -1.04 2.43 13.46
CA ALA A 32 -1.74 2.31 14.74
C ALA A 32 -1.20 3.25 15.82
N ALA A 33 0.09 3.59 15.78
CA ALA A 33 0.72 4.50 16.71
C ALA A 33 0.48 5.99 16.41
N LEU A 34 0.02 6.32 15.20
CA LEU A 34 -0.23 7.71 14.81
C LEU A 34 -1.49 8.25 15.50
N PRO A 35 -1.40 9.37 16.22
CA PRO A 35 -2.59 10.01 16.76
C PRO A 35 -3.47 10.57 15.63
N LYS A 36 -4.75 10.75 15.90
CA LYS A 36 -5.61 11.51 14.97
C LYS A 36 -5.04 12.92 14.78
N PRO A 37 -5.01 13.43 13.53
CA PRO A 37 -4.49 14.77 13.28
C PRO A 37 -5.31 15.82 14.03
N SER A 38 -4.64 16.81 14.61
CA SER A 38 -5.30 17.95 15.19
C SER A 38 -5.92 18.85 14.09
N LYS A 39 -6.86 19.73 14.44
CA LYS A 39 -7.48 20.65 13.47
C LYS A 39 -6.48 21.59 12.77
N LYS A 40 -5.33 21.83 13.39
CA LYS A 40 -4.26 22.70 12.83
C LYS A 40 -3.22 21.90 12.03
N GLU A 41 -3.15 20.60 12.22
CA GLU A 41 -2.21 19.74 11.52
C GLU A 41 -2.63 19.55 10.05
N LYS A 42 -1.72 19.85 9.15
CA LYS A 42 -1.90 19.59 7.71
C LYS A 42 -1.06 18.36 7.33
N ARG A 43 -1.45 17.20 7.86
CA ARG A 43 -0.77 15.93 7.57
C ARG A 43 -0.65 15.70 6.06
N VAL A 44 0.52 15.32 5.62
CA VAL A 44 0.80 14.93 4.24
C VAL A 44 1.34 13.51 4.23
N VAL A 45 0.75 12.66 3.39
CA VAL A 45 1.23 11.30 3.17
C VAL A 45 1.84 11.20 1.77
N PHE A 46 3.02 10.60 1.68
CA PHE A 46 3.69 10.28 0.43
C PHE A 46 3.52 8.78 0.18
N MET A 47 2.63 8.44 -0.75
CA MET A 47 2.36 7.09 -1.21
C MET A 47 3.21 6.80 -2.43
N GLY A 48 3.97 5.69 -2.42
CA GLY A 48 4.84 5.41 -3.55
C GLY A 48 5.65 4.13 -3.44
N ASN A 49 6.60 4.02 -4.34
CA ASN A 49 7.51 2.89 -4.52
C ASN A 49 8.90 3.16 -3.90
N SER A 50 9.96 2.57 -4.48
CA SER A 50 11.36 2.75 -4.05
C SER A 50 11.84 4.20 -4.06
N ILE A 51 11.30 5.05 -4.94
CA ILE A 51 11.64 6.47 -4.99
C ILE A 51 11.20 7.14 -3.67
N THR A 52 9.96 6.90 -3.27
CA THR A 52 9.40 7.44 -2.02
C THR A 52 10.07 6.84 -0.78
N GLU A 53 10.32 5.52 -0.78
CA GLU A 53 11.05 4.83 0.30
C GLU A 53 12.51 5.31 0.40
N GLY A 54 13.18 5.50 -0.72
CA GLY A 54 14.53 6.03 -0.77
C GLY A 54 14.62 7.47 -0.29
N TRP A 55 13.61 8.28 -0.61
CA TRP A 55 13.61 9.70 -0.25
C TRP A 55 13.60 9.91 1.26
N ILE A 56 12.74 9.23 2.02
CA ILE A 56 12.77 9.37 3.48
C ILE A 56 14.08 8.85 4.07
N ARG A 57 14.70 7.84 3.47
CA ARG A 57 15.97 7.30 3.92
C ARG A 57 17.14 8.26 3.70
N THR A 58 17.15 8.99 2.58
CA THR A 58 18.22 9.93 2.21
C THR A 58 18.00 11.32 2.77
N HIS A 59 16.74 11.72 3.02
CA HIS A 59 16.37 13.05 3.51
C HIS A 59 15.40 12.96 4.70
N PRO A 60 15.77 12.27 5.80
CA PRO A 60 14.89 12.06 6.94
C PRO A 60 14.46 13.37 7.61
N ASP A 61 15.31 14.37 7.64
CA ASP A 61 15.02 15.67 8.24
C ASP A 61 13.93 16.43 7.48
N PHE A 62 13.87 16.30 6.15
CA PHE A 62 12.80 16.88 5.34
C PHE A 62 11.42 16.32 5.75
N PHE A 63 11.32 15.02 5.96
CA PHE A 63 10.09 14.39 6.42
C PHE A 63 9.75 14.77 7.86
N LYS A 64 10.73 14.68 8.75
CA LYS A 64 10.57 14.95 10.18
C LYS A 64 10.19 16.39 10.47
N SER A 65 10.90 17.37 9.90
CA SER A 65 10.67 18.79 10.15
C SER A 65 9.33 19.29 9.64
N ASN A 66 8.78 18.65 8.59
CA ASN A 66 7.49 18.99 8.02
C ASN A 66 6.34 18.11 8.55
N GLY A 67 6.61 17.10 9.37
CA GLY A 67 5.61 16.13 9.81
C GLY A 67 5.04 15.28 8.68
N TYR A 68 5.82 15.04 7.63
CA TYR A 68 5.41 14.22 6.48
C TYR A 68 5.54 12.74 6.78
N ILE A 69 4.61 11.95 6.25
CA ILE A 69 4.54 10.51 6.45
C ILE A 69 4.88 9.83 5.13
N SER A 70 5.94 9.03 5.11
CA SER A 70 6.26 8.19 3.95
C SER A 70 5.56 6.83 4.06
N ARG A 71 4.96 6.40 2.95
CA ARG A 71 4.35 5.09 2.73
C ARG A 71 4.88 4.50 1.42
N GLY A 72 6.18 4.66 1.21
CA GLY A 72 6.90 4.06 0.09
C GLY A 72 7.28 2.62 0.37
N ILE A 73 7.07 1.72 -0.60
CA ILE A 73 7.54 0.33 -0.57
C ILE A 73 8.19 0.01 -1.91
N SER A 74 9.46 -0.38 -1.89
CA SER A 74 10.22 -0.70 -3.08
C SER A 74 9.57 -1.80 -3.92
N GLY A 75 9.63 -1.64 -5.25
CA GLY A 75 9.13 -2.62 -6.21
C GLY A 75 7.63 -2.62 -6.43
N GLN A 76 6.85 -1.94 -5.59
CA GLN A 76 5.39 -1.96 -5.71
C GLN A 76 4.85 -1.20 -6.92
N THR A 77 3.74 -1.70 -7.45
CA THR A 77 2.96 -1.17 -8.56
C THR A 77 1.65 -0.54 -8.09
N SER A 78 0.91 0.09 -8.99
CA SER A 78 -0.39 0.69 -8.71
C SER A 78 -1.41 -0.28 -8.09
N TYR A 79 -1.35 -1.56 -8.44
CA TYR A 79 -2.20 -2.62 -7.88
C TYR A 79 -2.03 -2.75 -6.36
N GLN A 80 -0.80 -2.83 -5.90
CA GLN A 80 -0.46 -2.95 -4.49
C GLN A 80 -0.77 -1.66 -3.74
N PHE A 81 -0.55 -0.49 -4.38
CA PHE A 81 -0.92 0.79 -3.78
C PHE A 81 -2.41 0.87 -3.52
N LEU A 82 -3.25 0.50 -4.50
CA LEU A 82 -4.70 0.55 -4.34
C LEU A 82 -5.18 -0.36 -3.20
N LEU A 83 -4.62 -1.57 -3.07
CA LEU A 83 -4.99 -2.51 -2.00
C LEU A 83 -4.72 -1.95 -0.60
N ARG A 84 -3.57 -1.27 -0.39
CA ARG A 84 -3.19 -0.72 0.91
C ARG A 84 -3.55 0.77 1.10
N PHE A 85 -4.19 1.40 0.09
CA PHE A 85 -4.48 2.83 0.10
C PHE A 85 -5.35 3.27 1.27
N ARG A 86 -6.32 2.44 1.65
CA ARG A 86 -7.19 2.75 2.78
C ARG A 86 -6.42 2.80 4.09
N GLU A 87 -5.58 1.81 4.35
CA GLU A 87 -4.85 1.68 5.62
C GLU A 87 -3.73 2.69 5.74
N ASP A 88 -3.00 2.90 4.64
CA ASP A 88 -1.79 3.71 4.62
C ASP A 88 -2.03 5.19 4.28
N VAL A 89 -3.23 5.53 3.80
CA VAL A 89 -3.60 6.92 3.46
C VAL A 89 -4.90 7.34 4.12
N ILE A 90 -6.03 6.72 3.77
CA ILE A 90 -7.35 7.20 4.17
C ILE A 90 -7.49 7.22 5.70
N ASN A 91 -7.14 6.12 6.36
CA ASN A 91 -7.27 5.98 7.81
C ASN A 91 -6.35 6.92 8.60
N LEU A 92 -5.29 7.44 7.97
CA LEU A 92 -4.40 8.42 8.57
C LEU A 92 -4.98 9.85 8.53
N SER A 93 -6.09 10.05 7.81
CA SER A 93 -6.82 11.31 7.69
C SER A 93 -5.91 12.48 7.27
N PRO A 94 -5.10 12.38 6.20
CA PRO A 94 -4.23 13.46 5.78
C PRO A 94 -5.03 14.59 5.11
N ALA A 95 -4.47 15.80 5.11
CA ALA A 95 -4.98 16.91 4.31
C ALA A 95 -4.61 16.77 2.82
N LEU A 96 -3.52 16.07 2.54
CA LEU A 96 -2.95 15.90 1.20
C LEU A 96 -2.26 14.54 1.10
N VAL A 97 -2.41 13.88 -0.04
CA VAL A 97 -1.58 12.74 -0.44
C VAL A 97 -0.82 13.07 -1.72
N VAL A 98 0.47 12.74 -1.73
CA VAL A 98 1.31 12.72 -2.93
C VAL A 98 1.41 11.26 -3.38
N ILE A 99 1.01 10.96 -4.60
CA ILE A 99 1.03 9.61 -5.16
C ILE A 99 2.09 9.57 -6.27
N ASN A 100 3.16 8.81 -6.03
CA ASN A 100 4.19 8.52 -7.04
C ASN A 100 3.99 7.08 -7.55
N ALA A 101 3.30 6.94 -8.69
CA ALA A 101 2.86 5.66 -9.23
C ALA A 101 3.18 5.52 -10.72
N GLY A 102 3.11 4.28 -11.23
CA GLY A 102 3.20 3.95 -12.65
C GLY A 102 4.57 3.44 -13.10
N THR A 103 5.66 3.87 -12.51
CA THR A 103 7.03 3.49 -12.94
C THR A 103 7.23 1.97 -12.93
N ASN A 104 6.82 1.32 -11.84
CA ASN A 104 6.98 -0.13 -11.70
C ASN A 104 5.90 -0.92 -12.45
N ASP A 105 4.79 -0.30 -12.77
CA ASP A 105 3.78 -0.88 -13.67
C ASP A 105 4.34 -1.01 -15.08
N VAL A 106 4.95 0.07 -15.60
CA VAL A 106 5.64 0.08 -16.90
C VAL A 106 6.84 -0.89 -16.93
N ALA A 107 7.53 -1.04 -15.78
CA ALA A 107 8.64 -2.00 -15.65
C ALA A 107 8.17 -3.45 -15.44
N GLU A 108 6.86 -3.71 -15.45
CA GLU A 108 6.25 -5.04 -15.31
C GLU A 108 6.65 -5.80 -14.04
N ASN A 109 6.86 -5.08 -12.94
CA ASN A 109 7.35 -5.69 -11.68
C ASN A 109 6.38 -6.72 -11.08
N THR A 110 5.09 -6.63 -11.39
CA THR A 110 4.05 -7.52 -10.85
C THR A 110 3.30 -8.27 -11.93
N ASN A 111 2.89 -7.57 -12.97
CA ASN A 111 2.07 -8.08 -14.07
C ASN A 111 2.59 -7.50 -15.38
N VAL A 112 2.23 -8.11 -16.51
CA VAL A 112 2.39 -7.51 -17.83
C VAL A 112 1.72 -6.13 -17.82
N TYR A 113 2.40 -5.13 -18.36
CA TYR A 113 1.91 -3.76 -18.38
C TYR A 113 0.56 -3.65 -19.11
N ASN A 114 -0.39 -3.03 -18.44
CA ASN A 114 -1.69 -2.70 -18.99
C ASN A 114 -2.03 -1.26 -18.62
N GLU A 115 -2.06 -0.38 -19.62
CA GLU A 115 -2.29 1.05 -19.44
C GLU A 115 -3.63 1.35 -18.77
N ASP A 116 -4.71 0.74 -19.25
CA ASP A 116 -6.06 0.97 -18.74
C ASP A 116 -6.18 0.56 -17.27
N GLN A 117 -5.59 -0.56 -16.89
CA GLN A 117 -5.60 -1.03 -15.49
C GLN A 117 -4.73 -0.15 -14.60
N THR A 118 -3.54 0.22 -15.05
CA THR A 118 -2.65 1.11 -14.29
C THR A 118 -3.32 2.47 -14.07
N PHE A 119 -3.88 3.05 -15.13
CA PHE A 119 -4.62 4.30 -15.05
C PHE A 119 -5.86 4.17 -14.16
N GLY A 120 -6.64 3.10 -14.32
CA GLY A 120 -7.82 2.81 -13.51
C GLY A 120 -7.49 2.70 -12.01
N ASN A 121 -6.37 2.07 -11.64
CA ASN A 121 -5.91 1.99 -10.26
C ASN A 121 -5.57 3.39 -9.70
N ILE A 122 -4.88 4.23 -10.49
CA ILE A 122 -4.54 5.59 -10.08
C ILE A 122 -5.80 6.44 -9.92
N VAL A 123 -6.72 6.38 -10.88
CA VAL A 123 -8.03 7.07 -10.81
C VAL A 123 -8.79 6.64 -9.57
N SER A 124 -8.86 5.35 -9.28
CA SER A 124 -9.54 4.82 -8.08
C SER A 124 -8.95 5.39 -6.78
N MET A 125 -7.62 5.49 -6.68
CA MET A 125 -6.97 6.12 -5.53
C MET A 125 -7.33 7.61 -5.41
N VAL A 126 -7.38 8.34 -6.53
CA VAL A 126 -7.78 9.75 -6.56
C VAL A 126 -9.24 9.93 -6.13
N GLU A 127 -10.14 9.08 -6.60
CA GLU A 127 -11.56 9.10 -6.23
C GLU A 127 -11.75 8.79 -4.74
N LEU A 128 -11.06 7.76 -4.22
CA LEU A 128 -11.06 7.43 -2.81
C LEU A 128 -10.55 8.60 -1.95
N ALA A 129 -9.46 9.25 -2.36
CA ALA A 129 -8.92 10.41 -1.65
C ALA A 129 -9.94 11.57 -1.64
N LYS A 130 -10.50 11.91 -2.81
CA LYS A 130 -11.51 12.98 -2.94
C LYS A 130 -12.77 12.71 -2.11
N ALA A 131 -13.28 11.48 -2.13
CA ALA A 131 -14.43 11.06 -1.32
C ALA A 131 -14.18 11.25 0.18
N ASN A 132 -12.92 11.19 0.62
CA ASN A 132 -12.49 11.42 2.00
C ASN A 132 -11.95 12.85 2.24
N LYS A 133 -12.19 13.80 1.31
CA LYS A 133 -11.78 15.21 1.38
C LYS A 133 -10.25 15.41 1.46
N ILE A 134 -9.50 14.47 0.93
CA ILE A 134 -8.03 14.49 0.85
C ILE A 134 -7.65 15.10 -0.51
N LYS A 135 -6.78 16.12 -0.49
CA LYS A 135 -6.20 16.67 -1.73
C LYS A 135 -5.19 15.68 -2.31
N VAL A 136 -5.01 15.71 -3.63
CA VAL A 136 -4.11 14.78 -4.34
C VAL A 136 -3.13 15.55 -5.20
N ILE A 137 -1.88 15.13 -5.16
CA ILE A 137 -0.83 15.45 -6.14
C ILE A 137 -0.37 14.12 -6.75
N LEU A 138 -0.34 14.05 -8.07
CA LEU A 138 0.25 12.93 -8.82
C LEU A 138 1.63 13.33 -9.33
N THR A 139 2.60 12.38 -9.26
CA THR A 139 3.98 12.58 -9.75
C THR A 139 4.47 11.35 -10.49
#